data_3c004f085133ba1bcf2fba9590c09bc6
#
_entry.id   3c004f085133ba1bcf2fba9590c09bc6
#
_cell.length_a   1.000
_cell.length_b   1.000
_cell.length_c   1.000
_cell.angle_alpha   90.00
_cell.angle_beta   90.00
_cell.angle_gamma   90.00
#
_symmetry.space_group_name_H-M   'P 1'
#
loop_
_entity.id
_entity.type
_entity.pdbx_description
1 polymer ?
#
loop_
_entity_poly.entity_id
_entity_poly.type
_entity_poly.pdbx_seq_one_letter_code
_entity_poly.pdbx_strand_id
1 'polypeptide(L)'
;MAASVHIVQEDVVGPSLGQEAINSGVISFVLALILLMFYMCAFYGVLPGLIADGALVLNIFSQWVSLQSFQAVLTLPGIAGMVLTLGMAVDANVLIYERTKEELRAGKSLNKAIADGYSNAFSAIFDSNLTSIITGVVLFYFGTGPIRGFATTMIIGLFASFLTAVFLTRIVYEALLAKDKLKNVTFTTSITKDLLTNPKINFLAARKVGYLIPAGIIVLGAISMSTIGLNNGIDF
;
A
#
# COMPACT_ATOMS: atom_id res chain seq x y z
N MET A 1 22.89 45.35 -9.27
CA MET A 1 21.43 45.20 -9.30
C MET A 1 21.06 44.19 -8.26
N ALA A 2 20.33 44.55 -7.19
CA ALA A 2 19.83 43.59 -6.21
C ALA A 2 18.66 42.85 -6.86
N ALA A 3 18.78 41.53 -6.97
CA ALA A 3 17.65 40.69 -7.40
C ALA A 3 16.52 40.78 -6.37
N SER A 4 15.32 41.12 -6.85
CA SER A 4 14.15 41.09 -5.99
C SER A 4 13.84 39.62 -5.61
N VAL A 5 14.06 39.28 -4.35
CA VAL A 5 13.70 37.97 -3.81
C VAL A 5 12.22 38.04 -3.44
N HIS A 6 11.40 37.23 -4.10
CA HIS A 6 10.00 37.03 -3.72
C HIS A 6 9.89 35.73 -2.93
N ILE A 7 9.30 35.80 -1.74
CA ILE A 7 8.88 34.62 -0.98
C ILE A 7 7.72 34.01 -1.76
N VAL A 8 7.90 32.79 -2.27
CA VAL A 8 6.91 32.08 -3.09
C VAL A 8 5.91 31.33 -2.20
N GLN A 9 6.36 30.90 -1.02
CA GLN A 9 5.53 30.21 -0.03
C GLN A 9 6.20 30.33 1.34
N GLU A 10 5.43 30.69 2.35
CA GLU A 10 5.84 30.69 3.75
C GLU A 10 4.80 29.95 4.58
N ASP A 11 5.12 28.73 5.01
CA ASP A 11 4.28 27.94 5.91
C ASP A 11 4.79 28.10 7.34
N VAL A 12 4.12 28.89 8.16
CA VAL A 12 4.43 29.07 9.57
C VAL A 12 3.49 28.19 10.41
N VAL A 13 3.97 27.04 10.80
CA VAL A 13 3.27 26.15 11.75
C VAL A 13 3.84 26.37 13.15
N GLY A 14 2.98 26.76 14.11
CA GLY A 14 3.39 26.88 15.50
C GLY A 14 3.91 25.56 16.06
N PRO A 15 4.94 25.57 16.96
CA PRO A 15 5.57 24.35 17.47
C PRO A 15 4.59 23.37 18.12
N SER A 16 3.55 23.85 18.76
CA SER A 16 2.50 23.04 19.40
C SER A 16 1.63 22.30 18.38
N LEU A 17 1.19 22.98 17.32
CA LEU A 17 0.39 22.39 16.24
C LEU A 17 1.20 21.36 15.44
N GLY A 18 2.49 21.65 15.19
CA GLY A 18 3.38 20.71 14.54
C GLY A 18 3.57 19.43 15.35
N GLN A 19 3.75 19.53 16.66
CA GLN A 19 3.93 18.38 17.54
C GLN A 19 2.65 17.54 17.65
N GLU A 20 1.48 18.16 17.74
CA GLU A 20 0.19 17.47 17.78
C GLU A 20 -0.07 16.71 16.48
N ALA A 21 0.22 17.29 15.34
CA ALA A 21 0.08 16.67 14.04
C ALA A 21 1.05 15.48 13.86
N ILE A 22 2.30 15.60 14.32
CA ILE A 22 3.27 14.48 14.33
C ILE A 22 2.77 13.35 15.21
N ASN A 23 2.32 13.63 16.43
CA ASN A 23 1.81 12.62 17.35
C ASN A 23 0.59 11.89 16.77
N SER A 24 -0.35 12.63 16.21
CA SER A 24 -1.53 12.05 15.56
C SER A 24 -1.15 11.19 14.34
N GLY A 25 -0.17 11.63 13.56
CA GLY A 25 0.37 10.88 12.44
C GLY A 25 1.01 9.56 12.86
N VAL A 26 1.84 9.59 13.92
CA VAL A 26 2.50 8.38 14.47
C VAL A 26 1.47 7.42 15.06
N ILE A 27 0.48 7.91 15.80
CA ILE A 27 -0.59 7.06 16.36
C ILE A 27 -1.37 6.38 15.23
N SER A 28 -1.75 7.14 14.20
CA SER A 28 -2.46 6.59 13.03
C SER A 28 -1.64 5.53 12.29
N PHE A 29 -0.32 5.76 12.14
CA PHE A 29 0.60 4.81 11.56
C PHE A 29 0.65 3.50 12.35
N VAL A 30 0.80 3.55 13.68
CA VAL A 30 0.85 2.37 14.55
C VAL A 30 -0.47 1.61 14.52
N LEU A 31 -1.60 2.31 14.59
CA LEU A 31 -2.93 1.69 14.49
C LEU A 31 -3.14 0.98 13.15
N ALA A 32 -2.76 1.63 12.04
CA ALA A 32 -2.84 1.04 10.71
C ALA A 32 -1.96 -0.22 10.60
N LEU A 33 -0.74 -0.17 11.13
CA LEU A 33 0.18 -1.31 11.15
C LEU A 33 -0.39 -2.50 11.91
N ILE A 34 -0.88 -2.29 13.13
CA ILE A 34 -1.49 -3.35 13.96
C ILE A 34 -2.70 -3.96 13.25
N LEU A 35 -3.55 -3.12 12.66
CA LEU A 35 -4.74 -3.57 11.94
C LEU A 35 -4.37 -4.42 10.71
N LEU A 36 -3.36 -4.01 9.94
CA LEU A 36 -2.87 -4.76 8.78
C LEU A 36 -2.26 -6.10 9.18
N MET A 37 -1.43 -6.14 10.23
CA MET A 37 -0.85 -7.38 10.75
C MET A 37 -1.95 -8.35 11.23
N PHE A 38 -2.91 -7.85 11.98
CA PHE A 38 -4.06 -8.66 12.41
C PHE A 38 -4.84 -9.19 11.20
N TYR A 39 -5.11 -8.35 10.22
CA TYR A 39 -5.81 -8.74 8.99
C TYR A 39 -5.08 -9.85 8.25
N MET A 40 -3.77 -9.75 8.04
CA MET A 40 -2.98 -10.75 7.33
C MET A 40 -3.03 -12.11 8.04
N CYS A 41 -2.86 -12.15 9.36
CA CYS A 41 -2.97 -13.37 10.15
C CYS A 41 -4.40 -13.95 10.15
N ALA A 42 -5.42 -13.12 10.29
CA ALA A 42 -6.81 -13.55 10.33
C ALA A 42 -7.31 -14.06 8.96
N PHE A 43 -6.82 -13.48 7.86
CA PHE A 43 -7.29 -13.79 6.51
C PHE A 43 -6.53 -14.95 5.86
N TYR A 44 -5.20 -14.95 5.93
CA TYR A 44 -4.34 -15.95 5.26
C TYR A 44 -3.85 -17.07 6.18
N GLY A 45 -4.13 -16.98 7.47
CA GLY A 45 -3.68 -17.91 8.49
C GLY A 45 -2.39 -17.44 9.17
N VAL A 46 -2.11 -18.05 10.31
CA VAL A 46 -1.05 -17.57 11.22
C VAL A 46 0.32 -17.59 10.56
N LEU A 47 0.71 -18.66 9.88
CA LEU A 47 2.06 -18.78 9.34
C LEU A 47 2.28 -17.87 8.11
N PRO A 48 1.43 -17.88 7.07
CA PRO A 48 1.55 -16.91 5.98
C PRO A 48 1.42 -15.46 6.47
N GLY A 49 0.51 -15.20 7.41
CA GLY A 49 0.36 -13.89 8.03
C GLY A 49 1.64 -13.41 8.69
N LEU A 50 2.26 -14.22 9.56
CA LEU A 50 3.51 -13.88 10.24
C LEU A 50 4.68 -13.66 9.27
N ILE A 51 4.74 -14.38 8.15
CA ILE A 51 5.77 -14.14 7.12
C ILE A 51 5.55 -12.78 6.45
N ALA A 52 4.32 -12.45 6.09
CA ALA A 52 3.98 -11.15 5.52
C ALA A 52 4.23 -10.01 6.53
N ASP A 53 3.86 -10.21 7.79
CA ASP A 53 4.08 -9.25 8.87
C ASP A 53 5.58 -9.03 9.14
N GLY A 54 6.37 -10.08 9.10
CA GLY A 54 7.83 -9.99 9.18
C GLY A 54 8.42 -9.17 8.03
N ALA A 55 7.93 -9.37 6.80
CA ALA A 55 8.32 -8.58 5.64
C ALA A 55 7.90 -7.11 5.79
N LEU A 56 6.71 -6.86 6.35
CA LEU A 56 6.19 -5.51 6.60
C LEU A 56 7.05 -4.76 7.62
N VAL A 57 7.39 -5.40 8.75
CA VAL A 57 8.28 -4.82 9.76
C VAL A 57 9.65 -4.51 9.17
N LEU A 58 10.20 -5.42 8.36
CA LEU A 58 11.47 -5.20 7.70
C LEU A 58 11.40 -4.09 6.63
N ASN A 59 10.27 -3.95 5.94
CA ASN A 59 10.02 -2.84 5.04
C ASN A 59 10.11 -1.50 5.77
N ILE A 60 9.42 -1.36 6.91
CA ILE A 60 9.45 -0.15 7.73
C ILE A 60 10.87 0.16 8.19
N PHE A 61 11.57 -0.86 8.69
CA PHE A 61 12.96 -0.70 9.11
C PHE A 61 13.87 -0.25 7.97
N SER A 62 13.71 -0.83 6.78
CA SER A 62 14.46 -0.45 5.58
C SER A 62 14.17 0.99 5.15
N GLN A 63 12.90 1.42 5.21
CA GLN A 63 12.52 2.81 4.95
C GLN A 63 13.19 3.77 5.95
N TRP A 64 13.14 3.44 7.23
CA TRP A 64 13.73 4.26 8.29
C TRP A 64 15.24 4.42 8.10
N VAL A 65 15.95 3.31 7.89
CA VAL A 65 17.40 3.32 7.65
C VAL A 65 17.74 4.12 6.39
N SER A 66 16.98 3.94 5.32
CA SER A 66 17.20 4.67 4.06
C SER A 66 16.99 6.18 4.23
N LEU A 67 15.91 6.59 4.91
CA LEU A 67 15.65 8.01 5.16
C LEU A 67 16.78 8.67 5.98
N GLN A 68 17.29 7.97 6.99
CA GLN A 68 18.43 8.46 7.76
C GLN A 68 19.72 8.54 6.93
N SER A 69 19.97 7.52 6.10
CA SER A 69 21.17 7.47 5.26
C SER A 69 21.20 8.61 4.22
N PHE A 70 20.04 8.97 3.68
CA PHE A 70 19.90 10.09 2.74
C PHE A 70 19.72 11.45 3.43
N GLN A 71 19.78 11.50 4.77
CA GLN A 71 19.53 12.72 5.56
C GLN A 71 18.20 13.42 5.17
N ALA A 72 17.22 12.62 4.77
CA ALA A 72 15.93 13.14 4.36
C ALA A 72 15.14 13.64 5.57
N VAL A 73 14.59 14.85 5.48
CA VAL A 73 13.74 15.40 6.52
C VAL A 73 12.37 14.74 6.48
N LEU A 74 11.96 14.14 7.59
CA LEU A 74 10.63 13.57 7.72
C LEU A 74 9.61 14.69 7.95
N THR A 75 8.83 14.98 6.92
CA THR A 75 7.73 15.95 6.96
C THR A 75 6.41 15.25 7.27
N LEU A 76 5.36 16.00 7.65
CA LEU A 76 4.01 15.44 7.81
C LEU A 76 3.51 14.69 6.56
N PRO A 77 3.58 15.26 5.35
CA PRO A 77 3.29 14.50 4.13
C PRO A 77 4.22 13.30 3.92
N GLY A 78 5.47 13.36 4.41
CA GLY A 78 6.39 12.23 4.40
C GLY A 78 5.87 11.06 5.26
N ILE A 79 5.31 11.33 6.44
CA ILE A 79 4.64 10.31 7.27
C ILE A 79 3.46 9.70 6.50
N ALA A 80 2.64 10.52 5.85
CA ALA A 80 1.54 10.04 5.01
C ALA A 80 2.04 9.13 3.85
N GLY A 81 3.18 9.47 3.22
CA GLY A 81 3.84 8.63 2.23
C GLY A 81 4.27 7.27 2.81
N MET A 82 4.79 7.23 4.03
CA MET A 82 5.11 5.97 4.72
C MET A 82 3.86 5.12 4.97
N VAL A 83 2.77 5.70 5.45
CA VAL A 83 1.49 5.00 5.66
C VAL A 83 0.95 4.42 4.34
N LEU A 84 1.01 5.20 3.27
CA LEU A 84 0.60 4.76 1.94
C LEU A 84 1.42 3.53 1.48
N THR A 85 2.74 3.57 1.64
CA THR A 85 3.61 2.48 1.22
C THR A 85 3.45 1.21 2.06
N LEU A 86 2.99 1.31 3.31
CA LEU A 86 2.58 0.14 4.11
C LEU A 86 1.44 -0.63 3.45
N GLY A 87 0.39 0.08 3.00
CA GLY A 87 -0.72 -0.54 2.27
C GLY A 87 -0.26 -1.26 1.00
N MET A 88 0.62 -0.61 0.22
CA MET A 88 1.18 -1.20 -1.01
C MET A 88 2.14 -2.37 -0.72
N ALA A 89 2.84 -2.37 0.41
CA ALA A 89 3.69 -3.49 0.81
C ALA A 89 2.86 -4.74 1.15
N VAL A 90 1.74 -4.55 1.83
CA VAL A 90 0.80 -5.65 2.11
C VAL A 90 0.16 -6.17 0.83
N ASP A 91 -0.23 -5.28 -0.10
CA ASP A 91 -0.87 -5.65 -1.37
C ASP A 91 0.00 -6.60 -2.21
N ALA A 92 1.30 -6.40 -2.26
CA ALA A 92 2.22 -7.30 -2.95
C ALA A 92 2.17 -8.73 -2.36
N ASN A 93 2.15 -8.88 -1.03
CA ASN A 93 2.00 -10.18 -0.38
C ASN A 93 0.62 -10.79 -0.62
N VAL A 94 -0.44 -9.98 -0.59
CA VAL A 94 -1.82 -10.40 -0.91
C VAL A 94 -1.90 -10.97 -2.31
N LEU A 95 -1.34 -10.29 -3.32
CA LEU A 95 -1.31 -10.77 -4.71
C LEU A 95 -0.61 -12.13 -4.83
N ILE A 96 0.55 -12.30 -4.19
CA ILE A 96 1.29 -13.57 -4.19
C ILE A 96 0.44 -14.67 -3.54
N TYR A 97 -0.19 -14.39 -2.40
CA TYR A 97 -0.99 -15.38 -1.67
C TYR A 97 -2.26 -15.77 -2.42
N GLU A 98 -2.95 -14.81 -3.04
CA GLU A 98 -4.14 -15.12 -3.86
C GLU A 98 -3.76 -15.96 -5.09
N ARG A 99 -2.65 -15.66 -5.78
CA ARG A 99 -2.14 -16.50 -6.87
C ARG A 99 -1.75 -17.89 -6.38
N THR A 100 -1.09 -18.00 -5.24
CA THR A 100 -0.76 -19.31 -4.63
C THR A 100 -2.03 -20.10 -4.29
N LYS A 101 -3.08 -19.45 -3.77
CA LYS A 101 -4.39 -20.09 -3.52
C LYS A 101 -5.04 -20.60 -4.81
N GLU A 102 -4.99 -19.83 -5.88
CA GLU A 102 -5.51 -20.25 -7.19
C GLU A 102 -4.81 -21.52 -7.67
N GLU A 103 -3.49 -21.57 -7.58
CA GLU A 103 -2.68 -22.72 -7.98
C GLU A 103 -2.94 -23.96 -7.09
N LEU A 104 -3.13 -23.76 -5.79
CA LEU A 104 -3.52 -24.83 -4.86
C LEU A 104 -4.91 -25.38 -5.19
N ARG A 105 -5.89 -24.51 -5.53
CA ARG A 105 -7.22 -24.91 -5.96
C ARG A 105 -7.19 -25.68 -7.29
N ALA A 106 -6.23 -25.38 -8.16
CA ALA A 106 -5.98 -26.14 -9.38
C ALA A 106 -5.36 -27.53 -9.15
N GLY A 107 -5.09 -27.92 -7.88
CA GLY A 107 -4.58 -29.22 -7.51
C GLY A 107 -3.06 -29.37 -7.57
N LYS A 108 -2.31 -28.28 -7.68
CA LYS A 108 -0.84 -28.32 -7.66
C LYS A 108 -0.31 -28.61 -6.26
N SER A 109 0.86 -29.24 -6.18
CA SER A 109 1.57 -29.41 -4.92
C SER A 109 1.96 -28.06 -4.32
N LEU A 110 2.06 -27.98 -2.99
CA LEU A 110 2.35 -26.73 -2.27
C LEU A 110 3.63 -26.05 -2.80
N ASN A 111 4.69 -26.81 -3.01
CA ASN A 111 5.96 -26.28 -3.54
C ASN A 111 5.76 -25.61 -4.90
N LYS A 112 5.04 -26.28 -5.79
CA LYS A 112 4.78 -25.75 -7.14
C LYS A 112 3.81 -24.58 -7.10
N ALA A 113 2.79 -24.63 -6.28
CA ALA A 113 1.81 -23.55 -6.12
C ALA A 113 2.47 -22.26 -5.60
N ILE A 114 3.40 -22.36 -4.64
CA ILE A 114 4.16 -21.20 -4.17
C ILE A 114 5.04 -20.65 -5.29
N ALA A 115 5.83 -21.49 -5.96
CA ALA A 115 6.72 -21.05 -7.04
C ALA A 115 5.95 -20.37 -8.18
N ASP A 116 4.84 -20.98 -8.63
CA ASP A 116 3.97 -20.43 -9.68
C ASP A 116 3.23 -19.16 -9.20
N GLY A 117 2.81 -19.10 -7.93
CA GLY A 117 2.21 -17.93 -7.31
C GLY A 117 3.12 -16.70 -7.38
N TYR A 118 4.38 -16.85 -6.97
CA TYR A 118 5.38 -15.78 -7.09
C TYR A 118 5.65 -15.39 -8.54
N SER A 119 5.79 -16.37 -9.44
CA SER A 119 6.04 -16.10 -10.86
C SER A 119 4.89 -15.36 -11.53
N ASN A 120 3.64 -15.77 -11.25
CA ASN A 120 2.45 -15.20 -11.87
C ASN A 120 2.08 -13.83 -11.28
N ALA A 121 2.40 -13.59 -10.00
CA ALA A 121 2.17 -12.29 -9.37
C ALA A 121 3.24 -11.26 -9.73
N PHE A 122 4.44 -11.68 -10.11
CA PHE A 122 5.61 -10.81 -10.31
C PHE A 122 5.34 -9.65 -11.27
N SER A 123 4.79 -9.94 -12.46
CA SER A 123 4.53 -8.90 -13.47
C SER A 123 3.56 -7.83 -12.94
N ALA A 124 2.47 -8.23 -12.30
CA ALA A 124 1.50 -7.29 -11.76
C ALA A 124 2.09 -6.43 -10.64
N ILE A 125 2.88 -7.03 -9.74
CA ILE A 125 3.56 -6.30 -8.66
C ILE A 125 4.60 -5.34 -9.23
N PHE A 126 5.39 -5.79 -10.22
CA PHE A 126 6.40 -4.94 -10.86
C PHE A 126 5.77 -3.74 -11.56
N ASP A 127 4.74 -3.96 -12.38
CA ASP A 127 4.06 -2.92 -13.15
C ASP A 127 3.39 -1.88 -12.25
N SER A 128 2.73 -2.31 -11.17
CA SER A 128 2.10 -1.41 -10.22
C SER A 128 3.12 -0.56 -9.45
N ASN A 129 4.22 -1.17 -8.99
CA ASN A 129 5.30 -0.44 -8.31
C ASN A 129 6.01 0.52 -9.28
N LEU A 130 6.29 0.10 -10.52
CA LEU A 130 6.91 0.96 -11.53
C LEU A 130 6.05 2.19 -11.83
N THR A 131 4.74 2.01 -12.00
CA THR A 131 3.80 3.12 -12.22
C THR A 131 3.82 4.10 -11.05
N SER A 132 3.80 3.58 -9.82
CA SER A 132 3.86 4.39 -8.60
C SER A 132 5.20 5.12 -8.44
N ILE A 133 6.31 4.48 -8.81
CA ILE A 133 7.64 5.10 -8.81
C ILE A 133 7.71 6.24 -9.83
N ILE A 134 7.17 6.06 -11.03
CA ILE A 134 7.10 7.13 -12.05
C ILE A 134 6.33 8.33 -11.48
N THR A 135 5.18 8.10 -10.87
CA THR A 135 4.41 9.15 -10.19
C THR A 135 5.24 9.83 -9.10
N GLY A 136 5.94 9.06 -8.27
CA GLY A 136 6.82 9.58 -7.24
C GLY A 136 7.95 10.44 -7.80
N VAL A 137 8.57 10.02 -8.89
CA VAL A 137 9.63 10.78 -9.56
C VAL A 137 9.08 12.12 -10.10
N VAL A 138 7.90 12.12 -10.70
CA VAL A 138 7.25 13.35 -11.16
C VAL A 138 6.99 14.29 -9.98
N LEU A 139 6.42 13.78 -8.89
CA LEU A 139 6.17 14.57 -7.67
C LEU A 139 7.48 15.07 -7.02
N PHE A 140 8.57 14.32 -7.11
CA PHE A 140 9.86 14.72 -6.58
C PHE A 140 10.47 15.88 -7.38
N TYR A 141 10.37 15.85 -8.71
CA TYR A 141 10.94 16.90 -9.58
C TYR A 141 10.10 18.17 -9.61
N PHE A 142 8.80 18.04 -9.71
CA PHE A 142 7.88 19.19 -9.86
C PHE A 142 7.27 19.64 -8.53
N GLY A 143 7.32 18.83 -7.48
CA GLY A 143 6.80 19.17 -6.17
C GLY A 143 7.73 20.12 -5.41
N THR A 144 7.14 20.95 -4.57
CA THR A 144 7.82 21.85 -3.65
C THR A 144 7.75 21.32 -2.23
N GLY A 145 8.65 21.73 -1.35
CA GLY A 145 8.67 21.47 0.10
C GLY A 145 7.99 20.16 0.57
N PRO A 146 6.76 20.25 1.08
CA PRO A 146 6.05 19.11 1.64
C PRO A 146 5.78 17.98 0.64
N ILE A 147 5.45 18.30 -0.63
CA ILE A 147 5.17 17.32 -1.68
C ILE A 147 6.43 16.52 -2.02
N ARG A 148 7.58 17.17 -2.03
CA ARG A 148 8.87 16.52 -2.29
C ARG A 148 9.22 15.53 -1.15
N GLY A 149 8.92 15.88 0.10
CA GLY A 149 9.07 15.00 1.25
C GLY A 149 8.22 13.73 1.12
N PHE A 150 6.94 13.88 0.76
CA PHE A 150 6.03 12.78 0.46
C PHE A 150 6.58 11.88 -0.66
N ALA A 151 7.01 12.47 -1.78
CA ALA A 151 7.54 11.72 -2.92
C ALA A 151 8.79 10.91 -2.55
N THR A 152 9.69 11.49 -1.75
CA THR A 152 10.91 10.81 -1.29
C THR A 152 10.58 9.56 -0.46
N THR A 153 9.71 9.69 0.54
CA THR A 153 9.31 8.56 1.38
C THR A 153 8.57 7.50 0.58
N MET A 154 7.71 7.90 -0.37
CA MET A 154 6.99 7.00 -1.25
C MET A 154 7.93 6.19 -2.15
N ILE A 155 8.89 6.82 -2.82
CA ILE A 155 9.86 6.12 -3.69
C ILE A 155 10.68 5.11 -2.87
N ILE A 156 11.25 5.53 -1.75
CA ILE A 156 12.04 4.65 -0.87
C ILE A 156 11.19 3.48 -0.39
N GLY A 157 9.95 3.75 0.06
CA GLY A 157 9.04 2.74 0.54
C GLY A 157 8.65 1.71 -0.51
N LEU A 158 8.45 2.13 -1.76
CA LEU A 158 8.14 1.23 -2.87
C LEU A 158 9.31 0.30 -3.21
N PHE A 159 10.54 0.81 -3.25
CA PHE A 159 11.72 -0.04 -3.43
C PHE A 159 11.88 -1.04 -2.29
N ALA A 160 11.74 -0.60 -1.05
CA ALA A 160 11.81 -1.47 0.12
C ALA A 160 10.70 -2.53 0.07
N SER A 161 9.47 -2.14 -0.29
CA SER A 161 8.32 -3.04 -0.43
C SER A 161 8.57 -4.13 -1.47
N PHE A 162 9.04 -3.76 -2.64
CA PHE A 162 9.35 -4.71 -3.70
C PHE A 162 10.41 -5.74 -3.26
N LEU A 163 11.47 -5.28 -2.61
CA LEU A 163 12.53 -6.16 -2.11
C LEU A 163 12.03 -7.10 -1.00
N THR A 164 11.30 -6.58 -0.03
CA THR A 164 10.84 -7.39 1.11
C THR A 164 9.71 -8.34 0.72
N ALA A 165 8.73 -7.90 -0.04
CA ALA A 165 7.58 -8.71 -0.40
C ALA A 165 7.87 -9.77 -1.47
N VAL A 166 8.75 -9.47 -2.44
CA VAL A 166 9.01 -10.41 -3.54
C VAL A 166 10.22 -11.31 -3.27
N PHE A 167 11.34 -10.71 -2.84
CA PHE A 167 12.57 -11.49 -2.67
C PHE A 167 12.68 -12.12 -1.29
N LEU A 168 12.48 -11.34 -0.23
CA LEU A 168 12.71 -11.85 1.11
C LEU A 168 11.68 -12.91 1.52
N THR A 169 10.39 -12.65 1.29
CA THR A 169 9.36 -13.63 1.62
C THR A 169 9.54 -14.91 0.82
N ARG A 170 9.97 -14.82 -0.44
CA ARG A 170 10.30 -15.98 -1.26
C ARG A 170 11.40 -16.82 -0.64
N ILE A 171 12.52 -16.21 -0.23
CA ILE A 171 13.64 -16.90 0.44
C ILE A 171 13.15 -17.60 1.71
N VAL A 172 12.29 -16.94 2.50
CA VAL A 172 11.72 -17.53 3.72
C VAL A 172 10.86 -18.76 3.37
N TYR A 173 9.99 -18.68 2.37
CA TYR A 173 9.21 -19.85 1.94
C TYR A 173 10.07 -20.98 1.41
N GLU A 174 11.06 -20.70 0.56
CA GLU A 174 11.99 -21.72 0.04
C GLU A 174 12.78 -22.40 1.18
N ALA A 175 13.23 -21.62 2.18
CA ALA A 175 13.92 -22.16 3.35
C ALA A 175 13.00 -23.02 4.24
N LEU A 176 11.73 -22.65 4.39
CA LEU A 176 10.76 -23.43 5.14
C LEU A 176 10.34 -24.71 4.41
N LEU A 177 10.22 -24.66 3.08
CA LEU A 177 9.96 -25.82 2.23
C LEU A 177 11.11 -26.82 2.31
N ALA A 178 12.36 -26.36 2.24
CA ALA A 178 13.54 -27.21 2.35
C ALA A 178 13.64 -27.94 3.71
N LYS A 179 13.05 -27.34 4.77
CA LYS A 179 12.99 -27.94 6.11
C LYS A 179 11.72 -28.75 6.39
N ASP A 180 10.89 -28.99 5.38
CA ASP A 180 9.64 -29.74 5.48
C ASP A 180 8.64 -29.20 6.54
N LYS A 181 8.75 -27.90 6.87
CA LYS A 181 7.94 -27.24 7.89
C LYS A 181 6.57 -26.74 7.40
N LEU A 182 6.32 -26.84 6.09
CA LEU A 182 5.09 -26.31 5.45
C LEU A 182 4.06 -27.40 5.11
N LYS A 183 4.17 -28.61 5.65
CA LYS A 183 3.32 -29.79 5.26
C LYS A 183 1.81 -29.53 5.30
N ASN A 184 1.33 -28.62 6.16
CA ASN A 184 -0.10 -28.36 6.36
C ASN A 184 -0.46 -26.87 6.20
N VAL A 185 0.35 -26.10 5.47
CA VAL A 185 0.05 -24.68 5.30
C VAL A 185 -0.99 -24.51 4.22
N THR A 186 -2.12 -23.96 4.63
CA THR A 186 -3.16 -23.43 3.74
C THR A 186 -3.11 -21.92 3.81
N PHE A 187 -3.16 -21.25 2.65
CA PHE A 187 -3.27 -19.78 2.60
C PHE A 187 -4.71 -19.30 2.84
N THR A 188 -5.44 -20.05 3.66
CA THR A 188 -6.85 -19.77 3.99
C THR A 188 -7.11 -20.09 5.46
N THR A 189 -8.01 -19.38 6.09
CA THR A 189 -8.58 -19.68 7.39
C THR A 189 -9.96 -20.32 7.22
N SER A 190 -10.53 -20.86 8.30
CA SER A 190 -11.89 -21.41 8.28
C SER A 190 -12.94 -20.39 7.81
N ILE A 191 -12.68 -19.09 8.02
CA ILE A 191 -13.57 -17.99 7.61
C ILE A 191 -13.42 -17.68 6.12
N THR A 192 -12.20 -17.79 5.56
CA THR A 192 -11.89 -17.34 4.21
C THR A 192 -11.85 -18.46 3.18
N LYS A 193 -11.93 -19.74 3.62
CA LYS A 193 -11.85 -20.92 2.76
C LYS A 193 -12.88 -20.89 1.63
N ASP A 194 -14.12 -20.54 1.96
CA ASP A 194 -15.24 -20.55 1.03
C ASP A 194 -15.72 -19.14 0.63
N LEU A 195 -15.01 -18.11 1.10
CA LEU A 195 -15.35 -16.72 0.81
C LEU A 195 -15.16 -16.45 -0.69
N LEU A 196 -16.23 -16.02 -1.36
CA LEU A 196 -16.25 -15.66 -2.79
C LEU A 196 -15.90 -16.81 -3.77
N THR A 197 -15.88 -18.07 -3.33
CA THR A 197 -15.62 -19.20 -4.22
C THR A 197 -16.74 -19.42 -5.25
N ASN A 198 -17.98 -19.17 -4.89
CA ASN A 198 -19.15 -19.27 -5.78
C ASN A 198 -20.13 -18.11 -5.55
N PRO A 199 -19.80 -16.88 -5.97
CA PRO A 199 -20.74 -15.78 -5.85
C PRO A 199 -21.95 -16.03 -6.77
N LYS A 200 -23.12 -16.26 -6.16
CA LYS A 200 -24.39 -16.42 -6.89
C LYS A 200 -24.92 -15.09 -7.44
N ILE A 201 -24.11 -14.07 -7.50
CA ILE A 201 -24.46 -12.72 -7.96
C ILE A 201 -24.25 -12.65 -9.48
N ASN A 202 -25.29 -12.39 -10.22
CA ASN A 202 -25.19 -12.15 -11.65
C ASN A 202 -24.79 -10.69 -11.91
N PHE A 203 -23.49 -10.41 -11.92
CA PHE A 203 -22.93 -9.06 -12.14
C PHE A 203 -23.35 -8.46 -13.49
N LEU A 204 -23.51 -9.30 -14.53
CA LEU A 204 -23.93 -8.84 -15.84
C LEU A 204 -25.40 -8.38 -15.86
N ALA A 205 -26.28 -9.01 -15.08
CA ALA A 205 -27.66 -8.56 -14.94
C ALA A 205 -27.75 -7.25 -14.12
N ALA A 206 -26.88 -7.09 -13.12
CA ALA A 206 -26.81 -5.91 -12.25
C ALA A 206 -26.14 -4.68 -12.90
N ARG A 207 -25.59 -4.80 -14.14
CA ARG A 207 -24.85 -3.71 -14.81
C ARG A 207 -25.61 -2.39 -14.91
N LYS A 208 -26.94 -2.44 -15.11
CA LYS A 208 -27.78 -1.23 -15.21
C LYS A 208 -27.76 -0.43 -13.90
N VAL A 209 -27.84 -1.11 -12.77
CA VAL A 209 -27.74 -0.48 -11.45
C VAL A 209 -26.33 0.07 -11.23
N GLY A 210 -25.29 -0.69 -11.66
CA GLY A 210 -23.90 -0.27 -11.62
C GLY A 210 -23.59 0.98 -12.43
N TYR A 211 -24.34 1.29 -13.48
CA TYR A 211 -24.23 2.54 -14.24
C TYR A 211 -25.11 3.67 -13.67
N LEU A 212 -26.28 3.34 -13.14
CA LEU A 212 -27.23 4.32 -12.61
C LEU A 212 -26.71 5.03 -11.37
N ILE A 213 -26.03 4.29 -10.46
CA ILE A 213 -25.50 4.85 -9.22
C ILE A 213 -24.41 5.90 -9.48
N PRO A 214 -23.32 5.61 -10.24
CA PRO A 214 -22.32 6.63 -10.56
C PRO A 214 -22.87 7.80 -11.36
N ALA A 215 -23.77 7.54 -12.34
CA ALA A 215 -24.42 8.58 -13.11
C ALA A 215 -25.24 9.51 -12.22
N GLY A 216 -25.98 8.96 -11.27
CA GLY A 216 -26.74 9.75 -10.28
C GLY A 216 -25.81 10.62 -9.40
N ILE A 217 -24.69 10.07 -8.93
CA ILE A 217 -23.70 10.81 -8.13
C ILE A 217 -23.09 11.95 -8.96
N ILE A 218 -22.72 11.70 -10.22
CA ILE A 218 -22.15 12.72 -11.11
C ILE A 218 -23.16 13.85 -11.36
N VAL A 219 -24.42 13.51 -11.64
CA VAL A 219 -25.48 14.51 -11.87
C VAL A 219 -25.71 15.33 -10.59
N LEU A 220 -25.83 14.70 -9.44
CA LEU A 220 -25.98 15.39 -8.16
C LEU A 220 -24.77 16.31 -7.85
N GLY A 221 -23.55 15.82 -8.13
CA GLY A 221 -22.32 16.62 -8.00
C GLY A 221 -22.34 17.84 -8.93
N ALA A 222 -22.71 17.67 -10.20
CA ALA A 222 -22.80 18.77 -11.14
C ALA A 222 -23.88 19.81 -10.75
N ILE A 223 -25.05 19.36 -10.27
CA ILE A 223 -26.09 20.23 -9.75
C ILE A 223 -25.56 20.98 -8.50
N SER A 224 -24.93 20.30 -7.56
CA SER A 224 -24.37 20.92 -6.37
C SER A 224 -23.32 21.96 -6.73
N MET A 225 -22.41 21.68 -7.65
CA MET A 225 -21.42 22.64 -8.14
C MET A 225 -22.04 23.88 -8.78
N SER A 226 -23.14 23.70 -9.53
CA SER A 226 -23.82 24.83 -10.19
C SER A 226 -24.69 25.66 -9.26
N THR A 227 -25.21 25.08 -8.18
CA THR A 227 -26.13 25.78 -7.22
C THR A 227 -25.43 26.33 -5.99
N ILE A 228 -24.51 25.54 -5.41
CA ILE A 228 -23.80 25.90 -4.16
C ILE A 228 -22.43 26.52 -4.48
N GLY A 229 -21.85 26.19 -5.66
CA GLY A 229 -20.50 26.58 -6.03
C GLY A 229 -19.43 25.74 -5.31
N LEU A 230 -18.17 26.03 -5.62
CA LEU A 230 -17.00 25.49 -4.91
C LEU A 230 -16.63 26.42 -3.77
N ASN A 231 -16.48 25.88 -2.58
CA ASN A 231 -15.89 26.62 -1.47
C ASN A 231 -14.37 26.61 -1.68
N ASN A 232 -13.84 27.68 -2.27
CA ASN A 232 -12.41 27.82 -2.50
C ASN A 232 -11.69 27.95 -1.16
N GLY A 233 -10.58 27.24 -0.99
CA GLY A 233 -9.70 27.39 0.17
C GLY A 233 -9.09 28.80 0.22
N ILE A 234 -8.40 29.10 1.32
CA ILE A 234 -7.80 30.42 1.58
C ILE A 234 -6.69 30.75 0.57
N ASP A 235 -6.22 29.79 -0.18
CA ASP A 235 -5.08 29.91 -1.12
C ASP A 235 -5.50 30.25 -2.57
N PHE A 236 -6.78 30.63 -2.80
CA PHE A 236 -7.32 31.05 -4.09
C PHE A 236 -7.95 32.43 -4.03
#